data_f5ee0b8be9bea1621175e55a2d76fc2f
#
_entry.id   f5ee0b8be9bea1621175e55a2d76fc2f
#
_cell.length_a   1.000
_cell.length_b   1.000
_cell.length_c   1.000
_cell.angle_alpha   90.00
_cell.angle_beta   90.00
_cell.angle_gamma   90.00
#
_symmetry.space_group_name_H-M   'P 1'
#
loop_
_entity.id
_entity.type
_entity.pdbx_description
1 polymer ?
#
loop_
_entity_poly.entity_id
_entity_poly.type
_entity_poly.pdbx_seq_one_letter_code
_entity_poly.pdbx_strand_id
1 'polypeptide(L)'
;MGRHHVRIYSELPNAKLVGVADLNDELTSTTARKYKTKGFGDFHDLLQQNLDAVSIAVPTSLHRDVAIAAAGKGVNVLVEKPIADTIQNAEDMIKSCQQSGVKLMVGHIERFNPIVPVIKKAIEGFHVISITIARLGPFPPRIRDVGIVIDLATHDIDLVRYLTTSEAKKVYSLVKRKSLSEHEDSALISFETESGVLVQLTVNWLTPFKVREINIATREKFVRGWFQEQKVWEYQRWKEDNSYIVKEFSIPFAEPLKLELEAFLTSIENNTGAPIPGEEGLKTLAVALECLKGTR
;
A
#
# COMPACT_ATOMS: atom_id res chain seq x y z
N MET A 1 4.49 11.37 -2.06
CA MET A 1 4.67 10.24 -3.00
C MET A 1 4.99 10.73 -4.40
N GLY A 2 4.25 11.60 -5.02
CA GLY A 2 4.37 12.01 -6.43
C GLY A 2 5.79 12.19 -6.96
N ARG A 3 6.69 12.88 -6.23
CA ARG A 3 8.09 13.05 -6.64
C ARG A 3 8.86 11.73 -6.87
N HIS A 4 8.49 10.67 -6.16
CA HIS A 4 9.12 9.36 -6.31
C HIS A 4 8.58 8.64 -7.55
N HIS A 5 7.26 8.77 -7.83
CA HIS A 5 6.66 8.27 -9.07
C HIS A 5 7.28 8.95 -10.29
N VAL A 6 7.40 10.29 -10.26
CA VAL A 6 8.04 11.05 -11.35
C VAL A 6 9.46 10.57 -11.63
N ARG A 7 10.28 10.38 -10.57
CA ARG A 7 11.64 9.84 -10.72
C ARG A 7 11.63 8.49 -11.41
N ILE A 8 10.83 7.56 -10.89
CA ILE A 8 10.81 6.19 -11.42
C ILE A 8 10.32 6.17 -12.86
N TYR A 9 9.21 6.84 -13.19
CA TYR A 9 8.75 6.92 -14.59
C TYR A 9 9.78 7.53 -15.52
N SER A 10 10.60 8.47 -15.05
CA SER A 10 11.69 9.04 -15.85
C SER A 10 12.87 8.08 -16.07
N GLU A 11 12.98 7.04 -15.24
CA GLU A 11 14.07 6.04 -15.28
C GLU A 11 13.64 4.73 -16.00
N LEU A 12 12.32 4.49 -16.13
CA LEU A 12 11.80 3.27 -16.74
C LEU A 12 11.93 3.32 -18.27
N PRO A 13 12.53 2.28 -18.89
CA PRO A 13 12.76 2.28 -20.35
C PRO A 13 11.47 2.17 -21.17
N ASN A 14 10.40 1.60 -20.60
CA ASN A 14 9.10 1.44 -21.24
C ASN A 14 8.09 2.53 -20.87
N ALA A 15 8.55 3.63 -20.23
CA ALA A 15 7.72 4.76 -19.87
C ALA A 15 8.21 6.05 -20.51
N LYS A 16 7.28 6.88 -20.95
CA LYS A 16 7.54 8.25 -21.36
C LYS A 16 6.81 9.20 -20.41
N LEU A 17 7.55 9.89 -19.56
CA LEU A 17 6.99 10.90 -18.68
C LEU A 17 6.51 12.11 -19.47
N VAL A 18 5.21 12.22 -19.73
CA VAL A 18 4.59 13.28 -20.55
C VAL A 18 4.48 14.59 -19.79
N GLY A 19 4.14 14.54 -18.49
CA GLY A 19 3.99 15.72 -17.67
C GLY A 19 3.78 15.42 -16.19
N VAL A 20 3.80 16.49 -15.41
CA VAL A 20 3.45 16.52 -13.98
C VAL A 20 2.45 17.63 -13.72
N ALA A 21 1.47 17.41 -12.84
CA ALA A 21 0.51 18.41 -12.42
C ALA A 21 0.54 18.58 -10.90
N ASP A 22 0.60 19.81 -10.43
CA ASP A 22 0.50 20.18 -9.02
C ASP A 22 -0.02 21.63 -8.93
N LEU A 23 -0.81 21.93 -7.90
CA LEU A 23 -1.30 23.28 -7.64
C LEU A 23 -0.18 24.26 -7.23
N ASN A 24 0.96 23.74 -6.81
CA ASN A 24 2.14 24.53 -6.48
C ASN A 24 3.01 24.75 -7.73
N ASP A 25 2.91 25.94 -8.32
CA ASP A 25 3.62 26.32 -9.54
C ASP A 25 5.15 26.19 -9.44
N GLU A 26 5.73 26.52 -8.29
CA GLU A 26 7.17 26.41 -8.06
C GLU A 26 7.61 24.95 -8.09
N LEU A 27 6.86 24.08 -7.38
CA LEU A 27 7.13 22.64 -7.34
C LEU A 27 6.96 22.02 -8.73
N THR A 28 5.90 22.40 -9.44
CA THR A 28 5.62 21.95 -10.81
C THR A 28 6.75 22.33 -11.76
N SER A 29 7.13 23.61 -11.77
CA SER A 29 8.17 24.14 -12.65
C SER A 29 9.54 23.53 -12.38
N THR A 30 9.89 23.37 -11.09
CA THR A 30 11.17 22.77 -10.67
C THR A 30 11.23 21.30 -11.06
N THR A 31 10.14 20.54 -10.84
CA THR A 31 10.04 19.12 -11.19
C THR A 31 10.08 18.94 -12.71
N ALA A 32 9.31 19.70 -13.45
CA ALA A 32 9.27 19.63 -14.91
C ALA A 32 10.67 19.89 -15.53
N ARG A 33 11.37 20.91 -15.03
CA ARG A 33 12.74 21.23 -15.48
C ARG A 33 13.73 20.09 -15.16
N LYS A 34 13.66 19.56 -13.93
CA LYS A 34 14.56 18.50 -13.48
C LYS A 34 14.43 17.24 -14.33
N TYR A 35 13.22 16.85 -14.67
CA TYR A 35 12.92 15.61 -15.40
C TYR A 35 12.66 15.83 -16.90
N LYS A 36 12.90 17.06 -17.40
CA LYS A 36 12.73 17.44 -18.82
C LYS A 36 11.34 17.06 -19.36
N THR A 37 10.31 17.35 -18.59
CA THR A 37 8.91 17.10 -18.93
C THR A 37 8.08 18.39 -18.87
N LYS A 38 6.77 18.31 -19.15
CA LYS A 38 5.86 19.45 -19.05
C LYS A 38 5.33 19.59 -17.62
N GLY A 39 5.13 20.82 -17.16
CA GLY A 39 4.47 21.17 -15.90
C GLY A 39 3.08 21.76 -16.17
N PHE A 40 2.09 21.38 -15.36
CA PHE A 40 0.72 21.85 -15.43
C PHE A 40 0.24 22.29 -14.05
N GLY A 41 -0.40 23.46 -13.94
CA GLY A 41 -1.03 23.94 -12.72
C GLY A 41 -2.40 23.29 -12.46
N ASP A 42 -3.02 22.74 -13.50
CA ASP A 42 -4.29 21.99 -13.44
C ASP A 42 -4.10 20.61 -14.05
N PHE A 43 -4.55 19.58 -13.33
CA PHE A 43 -4.50 18.20 -13.81
C PHE A 43 -5.40 17.98 -15.04
N HIS A 44 -6.45 18.77 -15.24
CA HIS A 44 -7.29 18.72 -16.44
C HIS A 44 -6.48 19.03 -17.71
N ASP A 45 -5.54 19.97 -17.65
CA ASP A 45 -4.67 20.30 -18.77
C ASP A 45 -3.68 19.15 -19.07
N LEU A 46 -3.19 18.50 -18.04
CA LEU A 46 -2.39 17.27 -18.18
C LEU A 46 -3.22 16.17 -18.86
N LEU A 47 -4.47 15.97 -18.46
CA LEU A 47 -5.37 14.98 -19.05
C LEU A 47 -5.79 15.29 -20.51
N GLN A 48 -5.54 16.48 -21.03
CA GLN A 48 -5.68 16.78 -22.46
C GLN A 48 -4.49 16.28 -23.30
N GLN A 49 -3.40 15.88 -22.66
CA GLN A 49 -2.30 15.25 -23.37
C GLN A 49 -2.67 13.80 -23.73
N ASN A 50 -2.05 13.26 -24.76
CA ASN A 50 -2.28 11.85 -25.11
C ASN A 50 -1.58 10.94 -24.07
N LEU A 51 -2.31 10.46 -23.07
CA LEU A 51 -1.82 9.65 -21.96
C LEU A 51 -2.40 8.23 -22.02
N ASP A 52 -1.54 7.25 -21.83
CA ASP A 52 -1.95 5.85 -21.61
C ASP A 52 -2.32 5.60 -20.14
N ALA A 53 -1.66 6.32 -19.21
CA ALA A 53 -1.83 6.13 -17.79
C ALA A 53 -1.49 7.38 -16.97
N VAL A 54 -2.00 7.44 -15.75
CA VAL A 54 -1.69 8.46 -14.75
C VAL A 54 -1.50 7.84 -13.37
N SER A 55 -0.53 8.39 -12.60
CA SER A 55 -0.42 8.13 -11.15
C SER A 55 -0.98 9.31 -10.37
N ILE A 56 -1.93 9.03 -9.49
CA ILE A 56 -2.60 9.99 -8.62
C ILE A 56 -1.98 9.91 -7.23
N ALA A 57 -1.30 10.97 -6.82
CA ALA A 57 -0.62 11.08 -5.51
C ALA A 57 -0.94 12.43 -4.83
N VAL A 58 -2.14 12.93 -5.07
CA VAL A 58 -2.74 14.10 -4.43
C VAL A 58 -3.24 13.75 -3.02
N PRO A 59 -3.73 14.70 -2.19
CA PRO A 59 -4.42 14.37 -0.95
C PRO A 59 -5.60 13.41 -1.18
N THR A 60 -5.84 12.50 -0.24
CA THR A 60 -6.81 11.40 -0.38
C THR A 60 -8.22 11.88 -0.74
N SER A 61 -8.65 13.03 -0.21
CA SER A 61 -9.96 13.62 -0.50
C SER A 61 -10.16 14.02 -1.97
N LEU A 62 -9.08 14.12 -2.75
CA LEU A 62 -9.12 14.47 -4.17
C LEU A 62 -8.96 13.26 -5.10
N HIS A 63 -8.68 12.07 -4.56
CA HIS A 63 -8.45 10.86 -5.36
C HIS A 63 -9.62 10.57 -6.31
N ARG A 64 -10.85 10.64 -5.78
CA ARG A 64 -12.07 10.35 -6.52
C ARG A 64 -12.21 11.25 -7.77
N ASP A 65 -12.12 12.54 -7.58
CA ASP A 65 -12.42 13.49 -8.67
C ASP A 65 -11.37 13.41 -9.78
N VAL A 66 -10.08 13.27 -9.40
CA VAL A 66 -9.01 13.10 -10.36
C VAL A 66 -9.11 11.77 -11.10
N ALA A 67 -9.44 10.67 -10.38
CA ALA A 67 -9.58 9.35 -10.99
C ALA A 67 -10.76 9.28 -11.97
N ILE A 68 -11.90 9.85 -11.60
CA ILE A 68 -13.09 9.90 -12.49
C ILE A 68 -12.80 10.74 -13.74
N ALA A 69 -12.11 11.88 -13.58
CA ALA A 69 -11.73 12.72 -14.73
C ALA A 69 -10.77 11.97 -15.66
N ALA A 70 -9.79 11.24 -15.12
CA ALA A 70 -8.86 10.43 -15.91
C ALA A 70 -9.59 9.28 -16.64
N ALA A 71 -10.46 8.56 -15.93
CA ALA A 71 -11.29 7.50 -16.51
C ALA A 71 -12.16 8.02 -17.66
N GLY A 72 -12.78 9.20 -17.49
CA GLY A 72 -13.57 9.86 -18.53
C GLY A 72 -12.78 10.25 -19.80
N LYS A 73 -11.45 10.24 -19.71
CA LYS A 73 -10.53 10.45 -20.86
C LYS A 73 -9.97 9.15 -21.42
N GLY A 74 -10.39 7.99 -20.89
CA GLY A 74 -9.85 6.69 -21.30
C GLY A 74 -8.44 6.42 -20.78
N VAL A 75 -7.99 7.10 -19.72
CA VAL A 75 -6.65 6.99 -19.15
C VAL A 75 -6.65 6.00 -17.99
N ASN A 76 -5.74 5.01 -18.01
CA ASN A 76 -5.56 4.06 -16.92
C ASN A 76 -5.04 4.76 -15.67
N VAL A 77 -5.52 4.32 -14.49
CA VAL A 77 -5.29 5.00 -13.22
C VAL A 77 -4.53 4.11 -12.26
N LEU A 78 -3.41 4.60 -11.73
CA LEU A 78 -2.83 4.16 -10.48
C LEU A 78 -3.10 5.25 -9.43
N VAL A 79 -3.77 4.91 -8.33
CA VAL A 79 -4.05 5.83 -7.23
C VAL A 79 -3.30 5.39 -5.97
N GLU A 80 -2.69 6.33 -5.27
CA GLU A 80 -2.05 6.06 -3.98
C GLU A 80 -3.06 5.58 -2.93
N LYS A 81 -2.56 4.83 -1.96
CA LYS A 81 -3.36 4.40 -0.81
C LYS A 81 -3.62 5.59 0.17
N PRO A 82 -4.75 5.58 0.88
CA PRO A 82 -5.92 4.71 0.66
C PRO A 82 -6.59 5.06 -0.66
N ILE A 83 -7.34 4.14 -1.24
CA ILE A 83 -8.02 4.37 -2.53
C ILE A 83 -8.86 5.66 -2.51
N ALA A 84 -9.56 5.92 -1.41
CA ALA A 84 -10.38 7.11 -1.17
C ALA A 84 -10.52 7.38 0.34
N ASP A 85 -11.16 8.47 0.70
CA ASP A 85 -11.49 8.85 2.08
C ASP A 85 -12.77 8.20 2.59
N THR A 86 -13.68 7.78 1.70
CA THR A 86 -14.94 7.12 2.01
C THR A 86 -15.17 5.90 1.11
N ILE A 87 -16.00 4.96 1.60
CA ILE A 87 -16.43 3.79 0.83
C ILE A 87 -17.13 4.23 -0.46
N GLN A 88 -18.06 5.19 -0.38
CA GLN A 88 -18.79 5.68 -1.55
C GLN A 88 -17.85 6.25 -2.61
N ASN A 89 -16.86 7.06 -2.22
CA ASN A 89 -15.90 7.62 -3.16
C ASN A 89 -15.07 6.52 -3.84
N ALA A 90 -14.68 5.47 -3.12
CA ALA A 90 -13.99 4.34 -3.69
C ALA A 90 -14.87 3.56 -4.69
N GLU A 91 -16.14 3.32 -4.36
CA GLU A 91 -17.12 2.67 -5.25
C GLU A 91 -17.36 3.49 -6.52
N ASP A 92 -17.48 4.82 -6.41
CA ASP A 92 -17.62 5.73 -7.54
C ASP A 92 -16.42 5.63 -8.51
N MET A 93 -15.19 5.60 -7.96
CA MET A 93 -13.96 5.44 -8.75
C MET A 93 -13.95 4.11 -9.49
N ILE A 94 -14.22 3.01 -8.78
CA ILE A 94 -14.25 1.66 -9.35
C ILE A 94 -15.28 1.61 -10.49
N LYS A 95 -16.50 2.07 -10.24
CA LYS A 95 -17.57 2.09 -11.23
C LYS A 95 -17.21 2.94 -12.46
N SER A 96 -16.65 4.13 -12.26
CA SER A 96 -16.25 5.00 -13.35
C SER A 96 -15.18 4.37 -14.22
N CYS A 97 -14.14 3.78 -13.62
CA CYS A 97 -13.08 3.11 -14.37
C CYS A 97 -13.60 1.88 -15.13
N GLN A 98 -14.48 1.08 -14.53
CA GLN A 98 -15.13 -0.05 -15.19
C GLN A 98 -15.98 0.39 -16.39
N GLN A 99 -16.80 1.43 -16.23
CA GLN A 99 -17.63 1.98 -17.30
C GLN A 99 -16.82 2.55 -18.46
N SER A 100 -15.65 3.10 -18.17
CA SER A 100 -14.72 3.65 -19.18
C SER A 100 -13.79 2.60 -19.78
N GLY A 101 -13.81 1.35 -19.30
CA GLY A 101 -12.95 0.28 -19.77
C GLY A 101 -11.46 0.49 -19.44
N VAL A 102 -11.15 1.30 -18.41
CA VAL A 102 -9.78 1.56 -17.97
C VAL A 102 -9.44 0.82 -16.69
N LYS A 103 -8.16 0.58 -16.46
CA LYS A 103 -7.67 -0.06 -15.23
C LYS A 103 -7.65 0.94 -14.09
N LEU A 104 -8.05 0.47 -12.89
CA LEU A 104 -7.82 1.15 -11.63
C LEU A 104 -6.93 0.25 -10.76
N MET A 105 -5.71 0.69 -10.49
CA MET A 105 -4.77 0.05 -9.57
C MET A 105 -4.60 0.89 -8.32
N VAL A 106 -4.56 0.25 -7.15
CA VAL A 106 -4.29 0.94 -5.88
C VAL A 106 -2.85 0.73 -5.45
N GLY A 107 -2.19 1.79 -5.00
CA GLY A 107 -0.78 1.84 -4.61
C GLY A 107 -0.50 1.15 -3.26
N HIS A 108 -0.82 -0.14 -3.12
CA HIS A 108 -0.40 -0.94 -1.97
C HIS A 108 1.03 -1.46 -2.17
N ILE A 109 1.97 -0.53 -2.12
CA ILE A 109 3.39 -0.71 -2.39
C ILE A 109 4.02 -1.92 -1.67
N GLU A 110 3.55 -2.24 -0.45
CA GLU A 110 4.16 -3.32 0.33
C GLU A 110 3.94 -4.71 -0.30
N ARG A 111 2.92 -4.91 -1.15
CA ARG A 111 2.77 -6.16 -1.92
C ARG A 111 3.94 -6.39 -2.89
N PHE A 112 4.65 -5.33 -3.28
CA PHE A 112 5.82 -5.37 -4.18
C PHE A 112 7.15 -5.39 -3.42
N ASN A 113 7.12 -5.39 -2.08
CA ASN A 113 8.34 -5.58 -1.31
C ASN A 113 8.89 -7.00 -1.57
N PRO A 114 10.18 -7.14 -1.94
CA PRO A 114 10.77 -8.44 -2.32
C PRO A 114 10.60 -9.56 -1.30
N ILE A 115 10.42 -9.24 -0.01
CA ILE A 115 10.18 -10.24 1.02
C ILE A 115 8.79 -10.87 0.94
N VAL A 116 7.80 -10.15 0.40
CA VAL A 116 6.39 -10.59 0.45
C VAL A 116 6.14 -11.86 -0.36
N PRO A 117 6.58 -12.00 -1.62
CA PRO A 117 6.47 -13.27 -2.33
C PRO A 117 7.24 -14.41 -1.65
N VAL A 118 8.38 -14.12 -1.01
CA VAL A 118 9.16 -15.13 -0.26
C VAL A 118 8.38 -15.60 0.97
N ILE A 119 7.80 -14.68 1.75
CA ILE A 119 6.95 -15.02 2.89
C ILE A 119 5.74 -15.84 2.42
N LYS A 120 5.05 -15.39 1.35
CA LYS A 120 3.88 -16.10 0.82
C LYS A 120 4.22 -17.53 0.44
N LYS A 121 5.34 -17.74 -0.25
CA LYS A 121 5.84 -19.08 -0.58
C LYS A 121 6.25 -19.89 0.65
N ALA A 122 6.85 -19.23 1.66
CA ALA A 122 7.26 -19.91 2.89
C ALA A 122 6.08 -20.43 3.72
N ILE A 123 4.91 -19.80 3.64
CA ILE A 123 3.70 -20.23 4.35
C ILE A 123 2.74 -21.06 3.49
N GLU A 124 3.01 -21.20 2.20
CA GLU A 124 2.16 -21.95 1.28
C GLU A 124 2.03 -23.42 1.70
N GLY A 125 0.80 -23.91 1.77
CA GLY A 125 0.48 -25.29 2.20
C GLY A 125 0.53 -25.50 3.72
N PHE A 126 0.89 -24.48 4.53
CA PHE A 126 0.89 -24.58 5.98
C PHE A 126 -0.34 -23.89 6.59
N HIS A 127 -0.82 -24.45 7.68
CA HIS A 127 -1.91 -23.85 8.46
C HIS A 127 -1.37 -22.67 9.29
N VAL A 128 -1.60 -21.44 8.80
CA VAL A 128 -1.23 -20.23 9.53
C VAL A 128 -2.16 -20.05 10.73
N ILE A 129 -1.57 -19.92 11.92
CA ILE A 129 -2.27 -19.74 13.19
C ILE A 129 -2.39 -18.26 13.51
N SER A 130 -1.29 -17.52 13.41
CA SER A 130 -1.29 -16.10 13.73
C SER A 130 -0.30 -15.30 12.89
N ILE A 131 -0.62 -14.02 12.71
CA ILE A 131 0.23 -13.01 12.08
C ILE A 131 0.32 -11.81 13.02
N THR A 132 1.53 -11.38 13.34
CA THR A 132 1.76 -10.11 14.05
C THR A 132 2.59 -9.18 13.19
N ILE A 133 2.19 -7.90 13.08
CA ILE A 133 2.94 -6.89 12.35
C ILE A 133 3.17 -5.69 13.27
N ALA A 134 4.40 -5.20 13.29
CA ALA A 134 4.78 -3.95 13.97
C ALA A 134 5.25 -2.94 12.92
N ARG A 135 4.54 -1.80 12.86
CA ARG A 135 4.86 -0.68 11.97
C ARG A 135 4.96 0.61 12.77
N LEU A 136 6.15 0.87 13.28
CA LEU A 136 6.45 1.95 14.23
C LEU A 136 7.42 2.94 13.59
N GLY A 137 7.39 4.20 14.02
CA GLY A 137 8.35 5.19 13.54
C GLY A 137 8.11 6.59 14.10
N PRO A 138 8.97 7.55 13.73
CA PRO A 138 8.77 8.94 14.13
C PRO A 138 7.59 9.57 13.39
N PHE A 139 6.98 10.56 14.01
CA PHE A 139 5.90 11.35 13.41
C PHE A 139 6.35 12.01 12.10
N PRO A 140 5.63 11.78 10.96
CA PRO A 140 5.95 12.41 9.70
C PRO A 140 5.25 13.78 9.56
N PRO A 141 5.94 14.92 9.71
CA PRO A 141 5.30 16.26 9.73
C PRO A 141 4.50 16.61 8.46
N ARG A 142 4.74 15.87 7.38
CA ARG A 142 4.03 16.05 6.10
C ARG A 142 2.60 15.51 6.09
N ILE A 143 2.27 14.59 7.00
CA ILE A 143 0.93 13.97 7.08
C ILE A 143 0.11 14.78 8.06
N ARG A 144 -0.99 15.40 7.57
CA ARG A 144 -1.86 16.26 8.36
C ARG A 144 -3.35 15.98 8.16
N ASP A 145 -3.69 15.19 7.16
CA ASP A 145 -5.05 14.93 6.69
C ASP A 145 -5.62 13.60 7.19
N VAL A 146 -4.78 12.70 7.66
CA VAL A 146 -5.19 11.36 8.14
C VAL A 146 -4.42 10.95 9.38
N GLY A 147 -4.98 10.01 10.16
CA GLY A 147 -4.31 9.39 11.29
C GLY A 147 -3.50 8.16 10.89
N ILE A 148 -2.89 7.55 11.92
CA ILE A 148 -1.95 6.44 11.72
C ILE A 148 -2.62 5.18 11.19
N VAL A 149 -3.90 4.96 11.50
CA VAL A 149 -4.63 3.79 10.99
C VAL A 149 -4.71 3.86 9.48
N ILE A 150 -5.12 5.00 8.94
CA ILE A 150 -5.23 5.23 7.49
C ILE A 150 -3.85 5.33 6.83
N ASP A 151 -2.86 5.93 7.50
CA ASP A 151 -1.53 6.05 6.89
C ASP A 151 -0.73 4.75 6.95
N LEU A 152 -0.70 4.06 8.10
CA LEU A 152 0.18 2.91 8.30
C LEU A 152 -0.56 1.57 8.35
N ALA A 153 -1.66 1.46 9.11
CA ALA A 153 -2.30 0.16 9.29
C ALA A 153 -2.94 -0.38 8.01
N THR A 154 -3.32 0.49 7.06
CA THR A 154 -3.80 0.06 5.73
C THR A 154 -2.82 -0.83 5.00
N HIS A 155 -1.50 -0.58 5.12
CA HIS A 155 -0.48 -1.46 4.53
C HIS A 155 -0.51 -2.86 5.14
N ASP A 156 -0.67 -2.94 6.45
CA ASP A 156 -0.60 -4.20 7.19
C ASP A 156 -1.90 -4.99 7.05
N ILE A 157 -3.04 -4.32 7.05
CA ILE A 157 -4.36 -4.90 6.76
C ILE A 157 -4.35 -5.52 5.35
N ASP A 158 -3.87 -4.78 4.36
CA ASP A 158 -3.75 -5.24 2.99
C ASP A 158 -2.83 -6.47 2.87
N LEU A 159 -1.65 -6.43 3.52
CA LEU A 159 -0.72 -7.55 3.52
C LEU A 159 -1.31 -8.82 4.14
N VAL A 160 -2.02 -8.70 5.27
CA VAL A 160 -2.68 -9.85 5.90
C VAL A 160 -3.70 -10.46 4.95
N ARG A 161 -4.57 -9.65 4.34
CA ARG A 161 -5.56 -10.12 3.36
C ARG A 161 -4.89 -10.82 2.18
N TYR A 162 -3.81 -10.24 1.66
CA TYR A 162 -3.04 -10.79 0.54
C TYR A 162 -2.35 -12.11 0.89
N LEU A 163 -1.70 -12.20 2.07
CA LEU A 163 -0.96 -13.39 2.50
C LEU A 163 -1.89 -14.55 2.86
N THR A 164 -3.02 -14.27 3.49
CA THR A 164 -3.99 -15.27 3.92
C THR A 164 -5.05 -15.61 2.87
N THR A 165 -5.18 -14.76 1.83
CA THR A 165 -6.27 -14.82 0.85
C THR A 165 -7.64 -14.88 1.55
N SER A 166 -7.81 -14.09 2.63
CA SER A 166 -8.96 -14.14 3.51
C SER A 166 -9.32 -12.76 4.05
N GLU A 167 -10.62 -12.49 4.19
CA GLU A 167 -11.11 -11.21 4.69
C GLU A 167 -11.07 -11.14 6.23
N ALA A 168 -10.96 -9.90 6.75
CA ALA A 168 -11.00 -9.65 8.19
C ALA A 168 -12.44 -9.76 8.73
N LYS A 169 -12.57 -10.39 9.88
CA LYS A 169 -13.81 -10.39 10.69
C LYS A 169 -13.47 -10.10 12.15
N LYS A 170 -14.47 -9.71 12.96
CA LYS A 170 -14.29 -9.44 14.40
C LYS A 170 -13.16 -8.46 14.67
N VAL A 171 -13.20 -7.29 14.06
CA VAL A 171 -12.17 -6.26 14.22
C VAL A 171 -12.31 -5.56 15.55
N TYR A 172 -11.22 -5.51 16.32
CA TYR A 172 -11.09 -4.79 17.59
C TYR A 172 -9.91 -3.85 17.52
N SER A 173 -10.08 -2.61 17.99
CA SER A 173 -8.99 -1.65 17.99
C SER A 173 -9.02 -0.75 19.22
N LEU A 174 -7.84 -0.46 19.72
CA LEU A 174 -7.59 0.59 20.72
C LEU A 174 -6.76 1.67 20.03
N VAL A 175 -7.33 2.86 19.90
CA VAL A 175 -6.66 4.00 19.28
C VAL A 175 -6.39 5.08 20.30
N LYS A 176 -5.21 5.70 20.23
CA LYS A 176 -4.83 6.85 21.07
C LYS A 176 -4.67 8.07 20.16
N ARG A 177 -5.22 9.19 20.62
CA ARG A 177 -5.19 10.48 19.92
C ARG A 177 -4.42 11.50 20.73
N LYS A 178 -3.92 12.54 20.06
CA LYS A 178 -3.39 13.77 20.66
C LYS A 178 -2.06 13.65 21.39
N SER A 179 -1.19 12.72 20.98
CA SER A 179 0.19 12.81 21.42
C SER A 179 0.99 13.78 20.54
N LEU A 180 0.76 13.75 19.20
CA LEU A 180 1.52 14.54 18.23
C LEU A 180 0.65 15.20 17.13
N SER A 181 -0.61 14.78 16.95
CA SER A 181 -1.51 15.31 15.92
C SER A 181 -2.97 15.38 16.39
N GLU A 182 -3.85 15.99 15.57
CA GLU A 182 -5.30 16.01 15.79
C GLU A 182 -5.95 14.64 15.55
N HIS A 183 -5.27 13.77 14.78
CA HIS A 183 -5.69 12.41 14.49
C HIS A 183 -5.06 11.43 15.49
N GLU A 184 -5.42 10.15 15.37
CA GLU A 184 -4.79 9.08 16.14
C GLU A 184 -3.34 8.87 15.69
N ASP A 185 -2.43 8.72 16.66
CA ASP A 185 -0.99 8.57 16.48
C ASP A 185 -0.44 7.24 17.01
N SER A 186 -1.33 6.42 17.60
CA SER A 186 -1.03 5.07 18.05
C SER A 186 -2.27 4.21 17.98
N ALA A 187 -2.13 2.96 17.50
CA ALA A 187 -3.18 1.98 17.48
C ALA A 187 -2.67 0.56 17.74
N LEU A 188 -3.46 -0.18 18.50
CA LEU A 188 -3.38 -1.63 18.62
C LEU A 188 -4.64 -2.19 17.95
N ILE A 189 -4.46 -3.06 16.96
CA ILE A 189 -5.55 -3.63 16.18
C ILE A 189 -5.44 -5.13 16.23
N SER A 190 -6.55 -5.80 16.52
CA SER A 190 -6.64 -7.26 16.50
C SER A 190 -7.87 -7.67 15.73
N PHE A 191 -7.75 -8.71 14.91
CA PHE A 191 -8.88 -9.30 14.21
C PHE A 191 -8.64 -10.78 13.93
N GLU A 192 -9.69 -11.49 13.63
CA GLU A 192 -9.66 -12.83 13.07
C GLU A 192 -9.98 -12.75 11.59
N THR A 193 -9.30 -13.52 10.75
CA THR A 193 -9.71 -13.67 9.36
C THR A 193 -10.84 -14.69 9.24
N GLU A 194 -11.55 -14.69 8.11
CA GLU A 194 -12.58 -15.73 7.83
C GLU A 194 -11.99 -17.14 7.86
N SER A 195 -10.73 -17.29 7.45
CA SER A 195 -9.99 -18.57 7.51
C SER A 195 -9.50 -18.94 8.92
N GLY A 196 -9.75 -18.09 9.94
CA GLY A 196 -9.44 -18.38 11.34
C GLY A 196 -8.03 -17.93 11.78
N VAL A 197 -7.30 -17.18 10.98
CA VAL A 197 -5.99 -16.64 11.36
C VAL A 197 -6.17 -15.49 12.35
N LEU A 198 -5.46 -15.56 13.50
CA LEU A 198 -5.43 -14.49 14.49
C LEU A 198 -4.42 -13.42 14.08
N VAL A 199 -4.84 -12.16 14.05
CA VAL A 199 -4.00 -11.05 13.61
C VAL A 199 -3.85 -10.00 14.70
N GLN A 200 -2.61 -9.52 14.88
CA GLN A 200 -2.31 -8.37 15.74
C GLN A 200 -1.42 -7.38 14.98
N LEU A 201 -1.88 -6.14 14.90
CA LEU A 201 -1.13 -5.03 14.31
C LEU A 201 -0.83 -3.99 15.39
N THR A 202 0.41 -3.51 15.41
CA THR A 202 0.83 -2.41 16.29
C THR A 202 1.39 -1.31 15.41
N VAL A 203 0.75 -0.14 15.43
CA VAL A 203 1.18 1.03 14.68
C VAL A 203 1.32 2.25 15.58
N ASN A 204 2.43 3.00 15.47
CA ASN A 204 2.57 4.29 16.15
C ASN A 204 3.57 5.22 15.45
N TRP A 205 3.42 6.53 15.72
CA TRP A 205 4.35 7.59 15.34
C TRP A 205 5.22 8.09 16.51
N LEU A 206 5.37 7.27 17.55
CA LEU A 206 6.01 7.64 18.81
C LEU A 206 7.44 7.10 18.96
N THR A 207 7.82 6.18 18.08
CA THR A 207 9.14 5.52 18.12
C THR A 207 10.18 6.37 17.38
N PRO A 208 11.36 6.68 17.96
CA PRO A 208 12.36 7.54 17.32
C PRO A 208 13.07 6.92 16.13
N PHE A 209 12.93 5.62 15.94
CA PHE A 209 13.43 4.86 14.79
C PHE A 209 12.30 4.06 14.15
N LYS A 210 12.50 3.62 12.93
CA LYS A 210 11.49 2.82 12.22
C LYS A 210 11.62 1.34 12.58
N VAL A 211 10.46 0.70 12.81
CA VAL A 211 10.32 -0.76 12.88
C VAL A 211 9.29 -1.16 11.82
N ARG A 212 9.64 -2.15 11.03
CA ARG A 212 8.80 -2.70 9.96
C ARG A 212 9.00 -4.20 9.92
N GLU A 213 8.26 -4.94 10.73
CA GLU A 213 8.44 -6.39 10.86
C GLU A 213 7.11 -7.14 10.82
N ILE A 214 7.18 -8.36 10.32
CA ILE A 214 6.10 -9.34 10.32
C ILE A 214 6.58 -10.65 10.92
N ASN A 215 5.74 -11.25 11.76
CA ASN A 215 5.97 -12.57 12.35
C ASN A 215 4.74 -13.43 12.07
N ILE A 216 4.95 -14.64 11.57
CA ILE A 216 3.90 -15.58 11.20
C ILE A 216 4.16 -16.92 11.89
N ALA A 217 3.19 -17.39 12.66
CA ALA A 217 3.26 -18.69 13.30
C ALA A 217 2.37 -19.69 12.55
N THR A 218 2.93 -20.86 12.27
CA THR A 218 2.21 -22.05 11.86
C THR A 218 2.40 -23.16 12.93
N ARG A 219 1.83 -24.33 12.72
CA ARG A 219 2.10 -25.46 13.63
C ARG A 219 3.53 -25.96 13.54
N GLU A 220 4.13 -25.90 12.35
CA GLU A 220 5.40 -26.52 12.01
C GLU A 220 6.58 -25.56 12.09
N LYS A 221 6.33 -24.27 11.85
CA LYS A 221 7.38 -23.28 11.73
C LYS A 221 6.94 -21.86 12.08
N PHE A 222 7.93 -21.01 12.27
CA PHE A 222 7.77 -19.59 12.47
C PHE A 222 8.51 -18.83 11.36
N VAL A 223 7.87 -17.87 10.71
CA VAL A 223 8.46 -17.04 9.67
C VAL A 223 8.54 -15.60 10.17
N ARG A 224 9.72 -14.99 10.06
CA ARG A 224 9.96 -13.60 10.39
C ARG A 224 10.44 -12.84 9.17
N GLY A 225 9.88 -11.66 8.94
CA GLY A 225 10.29 -10.76 7.86
C GLY A 225 10.57 -9.34 8.36
N TRP A 226 11.64 -8.72 7.85
CA TRP A 226 11.98 -7.32 8.05
C TRP A 226 11.88 -6.59 6.72
N PHE A 227 10.90 -5.69 6.60
CA PHE A 227 10.57 -5.03 5.33
C PHE A 227 11.65 -4.06 4.85
N GLN A 228 12.29 -3.31 5.75
CA GLN A 228 13.30 -2.31 5.38
C GLN A 228 14.60 -2.96 4.93
N GLU A 229 15.05 -3.97 5.65
CA GLU A 229 16.26 -4.74 5.38
C GLU A 229 16.06 -5.79 4.29
N GLN A 230 14.80 -6.03 3.90
CA GLN A 230 14.37 -7.04 2.94
C GLN A 230 14.91 -8.43 3.29
N LYS A 231 14.75 -8.83 4.53
CA LYS A 231 15.22 -10.10 5.08
C LYS A 231 14.07 -10.97 5.56
N VAL A 232 14.19 -12.27 5.35
CA VAL A 232 13.25 -13.28 5.82
C VAL A 232 14.01 -14.44 6.44
N TRP A 233 13.52 -14.90 7.58
CA TRP A 233 13.98 -16.09 8.26
C TRP A 233 12.82 -17.04 8.53
N GLU A 234 13.11 -18.33 8.41
CA GLU A 234 12.23 -19.44 8.80
C GLU A 234 12.88 -20.20 9.94
N TYR A 235 12.11 -20.44 10.99
CA TYR A 235 12.53 -21.17 12.19
C TYR A 235 11.71 -22.45 12.29
N GLN A 236 12.39 -23.61 12.39
CA GLN A 236 11.75 -24.90 12.58
C GLN A 236 12.33 -25.59 13.82
N ARG A 237 11.48 -26.26 14.60
CA ARG A 237 11.95 -27.10 15.71
C ARG A 237 12.80 -28.24 15.14
N TRP A 238 13.99 -28.47 15.75
CA TRP A 238 14.91 -29.51 15.30
C TRP A 238 14.77 -30.79 16.12
N LYS A 239 14.70 -30.65 17.45
CA LYS A 239 14.61 -31.76 18.40
C LYS A 239 13.73 -31.41 19.60
N GLU A 240 13.44 -32.39 20.44
CA GLU A 240 12.68 -32.18 21.68
C GLU A 240 13.41 -31.36 22.74
N ASP A 241 14.74 -31.20 22.61
CA ASP A 241 15.61 -30.41 23.51
C ASP A 241 15.51 -28.88 23.33
N ASN A 242 14.48 -28.40 22.65
CA ASN A 242 14.26 -26.98 22.29
C ASN A 242 15.28 -26.42 21.29
N SER A 243 16.10 -27.21 20.66
CA SER A 243 16.91 -26.76 19.53
C SER A 243 16.03 -26.46 18.30
N TYR A 244 16.47 -25.53 17.46
CA TYR A 244 15.76 -25.17 16.23
C TYR A 244 16.74 -24.87 15.09
N ILE A 245 16.27 -25.05 13.87
CA ILE A 245 16.99 -24.65 12.65
C ILE A 245 16.52 -23.28 12.26
N VAL A 246 17.46 -22.43 11.84
CA VAL A 246 17.18 -21.15 11.20
C VAL A 246 17.61 -21.22 9.75
N LYS A 247 16.69 -20.90 8.85
CA LYS A 247 16.96 -20.71 7.43
C LYS A 247 16.79 -19.24 7.09
N GLU A 248 17.83 -18.58 6.62
CA GLU A 248 17.75 -17.24 6.04
C GLU A 248 17.56 -17.34 4.51
N PHE A 249 16.63 -16.57 3.99
CA PHE A 249 16.39 -16.53 2.54
C PHE A 249 17.27 -15.47 1.88
N SER A 250 17.95 -15.84 0.80
CA SER A 250 18.68 -14.87 -0.03
C SER A 250 17.70 -14.14 -0.93
N ILE A 251 17.52 -12.85 -0.70
CA ILE A 251 16.56 -11.99 -1.40
C ILE A 251 17.35 -10.84 -2.03
N PRO A 252 17.36 -10.69 -3.35
CA PRO A 252 17.94 -9.51 -4.00
C PRO A 252 17.21 -8.25 -3.57
N PHE A 253 17.96 -7.24 -3.14
CA PHE A 253 17.38 -5.96 -2.79
C PHE A 253 16.77 -5.28 -4.02
N ALA A 254 15.52 -4.81 -3.90
CA ALA A 254 14.85 -4.05 -4.96
C ALA A 254 14.00 -2.93 -4.37
N GLU A 255 13.72 -1.92 -5.18
CA GLU A 255 12.86 -0.79 -4.78
C GLU A 255 11.39 -1.15 -4.99
N PRO A 256 10.57 -1.31 -3.92
CA PRO A 256 9.17 -1.74 -4.07
C PRO A 256 8.34 -0.84 -4.97
N LEU A 257 8.52 0.50 -4.88
CA LEU A 257 7.79 1.44 -5.72
C LEU A 257 8.11 1.26 -7.20
N LYS A 258 9.37 0.95 -7.54
CA LYS A 258 9.75 0.68 -8.93
C LYS A 258 9.03 -0.57 -9.45
N LEU A 259 9.03 -1.65 -8.67
CA LEU A 259 8.33 -2.89 -9.02
C LEU A 259 6.82 -2.70 -9.17
N GLU A 260 6.21 -1.86 -8.32
CA GLU A 260 4.80 -1.51 -8.40
C GLU A 260 4.46 -0.79 -9.70
N LEU A 261 5.23 0.27 -10.06
CA LEU A 261 4.98 1.05 -11.26
C LEU A 261 5.27 0.22 -12.53
N GLU A 262 6.32 -0.60 -12.53
CA GLU A 262 6.59 -1.56 -13.60
C GLU A 262 5.44 -2.55 -13.80
N ALA A 263 4.90 -3.11 -12.71
CA ALA A 263 3.78 -4.04 -12.77
C ALA A 263 2.51 -3.37 -13.31
N PHE A 264 2.25 -2.12 -12.93
CA PHE A 264 1.13 -1.34 -13.50
C PHE A 264 1.28 -1.17 -15.00
N LEU A 265 2.43 -0.66 -15.47
CA LEU A 265 2.69 -0.46 -16.90
C LEU A 265 2.60 -1.79 -17.68
N THR A 266 3.21 -2.84 -17.16
CA THR A 266 3.17 -4.19 -17.76
C THR A 266 1.73 -4.70 -17.89
N SER A 267 0.86 -4.41 -16.91
CA SER A 267 -0.55 -4.79 -16.98
C SER A 267 -1.28 -4.08 -18.13
N ILE A 268 -0.91 -2.83 -18.43
CA ILE A 268 -1.47 -2.06 -19.54
C ILE A 268 -0.96 -2.60 -20.87
N GLU A 269 0.36 -2.75 -21.01
CA GLU A 269 1.00 -3.26 -22.23
C GLU A 269 0.47 -4.64 -22.64
N ASN A 270 0.32 -5.55 -21.67
CA ASN A 270 -0.15 -6.92 -21.91
C ASN A 270 -1.68 -7.06 -21.87
N ASN A 271 -2.39 -5.97 -21.62
CA ASN A 271 -3.84 -5.95 -21.44
C ASN A 271 -4.36 -6.99 -20.42
N THR A 272 -3.62 -7.18 -19.33
CA THR A 272 -4.02 -8.04 -18.20
C THR A 272 -4.79 -7.24 -17.14
N GLY A 273 -5.39 -7.91 -16.14
CA GLY A 273 -6.00 -7.22 -15.00
C GLY A 273 -4.99 -6.38 -14.23
N ALA A 274 -5.46 -5.31 -13.55
CA ALA A 274 -4.63 -4.54 -12.64
C ALA A 274 -4.07 -5.44 -11.52
N PRO A 275 -2.76 -5.36 -11.18
CA PRO A 275 -2.16 -6.19 -10.13
C PRO A 275 -2.85 -6.06 -8.76
N ILE A 276 -3.31 -4.87 -8.44
CA ILE A 276 -4.09 -4.58 -7.23
C ILE A 276 -5.30 -3.76 -7.66
N PRO A 277 -6.42 -4.39 -8.01
CA PRO A 277 -7.60 -3.69 -8.50
C PRO A 277 -8.26 -2.85 -7.40
N GLY A 278 -9.10 -1.90 -7.81
CA GLY A 278 -9.77 -0.97 -6.90
C GLY A 278 -10.56 -1.66 -5.79
N GLU A 279 -11.16 -2.81 -6.08
CA GLU A 279 -11.92 -3.64 -5.14
C GLU A 279 -11.07 -4.10 -3.94
N GLU A 280 -9.78 -4.39 -4.17
CA GLU A 280 -8.87 -4.74 -3.08
C GLU A 280 -8.60 -3.54 -2.16
N GLY A 281 -8.42 -2.35 -2.74
CA GLY A 281 -8.28 -1.10 -1.98
C GLY A 281 -9.53 -0.76 -1.19
N LEU A 282 -10.74 -0.97 -1.78
CA LEU A 282 -12.02 -0.76 -1.11
C LEU A 282 -12.17 -1.66 0.12
N LYS A 283 -11.87 -2.95 0.00
CA LYS A 283 -11.94 -3.90 1.10
C LYS A 283 -10.95 -3.54 2.23
N THR A 284 -9.73 -3.15 1.88
CA THR A 284 -8.74 -2.68 2.85
C THR A 284 -9.20 -1.40 3.56
N LEU A 285 -9.76 -0.45 2.82
CA LEU A 285 -10.32 0.78 3.37
C LEU A 285 -11.47 0.48 4.35
N ALA A 286 -12.36 -0.45 4.02
CA ALA A 286 -13.47 -0.82 4.88
C ALA A 286 -13.00 -1.31 6.26
N VAL A 287 -12.00 -2.19 6.31
CA VAL A 287 -11.40 -2.66 7.57
C VAL A 287 -10.72 -1.52 8.33
N ALA A 288 -9.97 -0.65 7.63
CA ALA A 288 -9.31 0.49 8.27
C ALA A 288 -10.32 1.47 8.89
N LEU A 289 -11.42 1.76 8.22
CA LEU A 289 -12.49 2.62 8.75
C LEU A 289 -13.21 1.97 9.94
N GLU A 290 -13.35 0.63 9.95
CA GLU A 290 -13.87 -0.09 11.11
C GLU A 290 -12.94 0.05 12.31
N CYS A 291 -11.63 -0.05 12.13
CA CYS A 291 -10.64 0.19 13.19
C CYS A 291 -10.77 1.58 13.81
N LEU A 292 -11.17 2.61 13.05
CA LEU A 292 -11.35 3.97 13.58
C LEU A 292 -12.57 4.13 14.48
N LYS A 293 -13.56 3.25 14.38
CA LYS A 293 -14.74 3.27 15.26
C LYS A 293 -14.37 2.90 16.70
N GLY A 294 -13.26 2.17 16.88
CA GLY A 294 -12.80 1.68 18.17
C GLY A 294 -13.69 0.58 18.74
N THR A 295 -13.17 -0.12 19.73
CA THR A 295 -14.01 -0.96 20.61
C THR A 295 -14.68 -0.02 21.62
N ARG A 296 -15.99 0.10 21.58
CA ARG A 296 -16.77 0.75 22.65
C ARG A 296 -16.91 -0.17 23.84
#